data_0aeae5d202fadf9b06c76793d3aeabc6
#
_entry.id   0aeae5d202fadf9b06c76793d3aeabc6
#
_cell.length_a   1.000
_cell.length_b   1.000
_cell.length_c   1.000
_cell.angle_alpha   90.00
_cell.angle_beta   90.00
_cell.angle_gamma   90.00
#
_symmetry.space_group_name_H-M   'P 1'
#
loop_
_entity.id
_entity.type
_entity.pdbx_description
1 polymer ?
#
loop_
_entity_poly.entity_id
_entity_poly.type
_entity_poly.pdbx_seq_one_letter_code
_entity_poly.pdbx_strand_id
1 'polypeptide(L)'
;MELIEKVKLYLNIPIDDTSKDNLLLLLIEQSQNEFLAYCNRDDVPALAANVLIDMCIIKYNLMGQEGYASTSFSGVSETIANYPPQLIKSLNRWRKVKLL
;
A
#
# COMPACT_ATOMS: atom_id res chain seq x y z
N MET A 1 8.71 7.72 -13.50
CA MET A 1 8.92 6.35 -12.97
C MET A 1 7.60 5.82 -12.41
N GLU A 2 7.23 4.64 -12.83
CA GLU A 2 5.98 4.04 -12.38
C GLU A 2 6.08 3.53 -10.95
N LEU A 3 4.93 3.33 -10.30
CA LEU A 3 4.89 2.87 -8.91
C LEU A 3 5.63 1.55 -8.71
N ILE A 4 5.45 0.60 -9.63
CA ILE A 4 6.11 -0.69 -9.50
C ILE A 4 7.63 -0.56 -9.53
N GLU A 5 8.15 0.34 -10.34
CA GLU A 5 9.59 0.58 -10.39
C GLU A 5 10.10 1.17 -9.08
N LYS A 6 9.35 2.12 -8.51
CA LYS A 6 9.70 2.71 -7.22
C LYS A 6 9.69 1.67 -6.11
N VAL A 7 8.67 0.81 -6.10
CA VAL A 7 8.58 -0.26 -5.11
C VAL A 7 9.77 -1.21 -5.24
N LYS A 8 10.14 -1.56 -6.46
CA LYS A 8 11.31 -2.42 -6.70
C LYS A 8 12.58 -1.80 -6.16
N LEU A 9 12.77 -0.51 -6.38
CA LEU A 9 13.96 0.18 -5.87
C LEU A 9 14.02 0.14 -4.34
N TYR A 10 12.91 0.37 -3.67
CA TYR A 10 12.86 0.31 -2.20
C TYR A 10 13.12 -1.10 -1.67
N LEU A 11 12.74 -2.11 -2.43
CA LEU A 11 12.91 -3.50 -2.01
C LEU A 11 14.22 -4.11 -2.49
N ASN A 12 15.06 -3.33 -3.16
CA ASN A 12 16.32 -3.80 -3.75
C ASN A 12 16.10 -4.89 -4.79
N ILE A 13 15.02 -4.81 -5.53
CA ILE A 13 14.73 -5.71 -6.64
C ILE A 13 15.18 -5.02 -7.92
N PRO A 14 15.99 -5.67 -8.77
CA PRO A 14 16.36 -5.06 -10.05
C PRO A 14 15.13 -4.75 -10.90
N ILE A 15 15.16 -3.60 -11.57
CA ILE A 15 14.01 -3.16 -12.37
C ILE A 15 13.69 -4.13 -13.50
N ASP A 16 14.70 -4.77 -14.05
CA ASP A 16 14.53 -5.73 -15.13
C ASP A 16 14.16 -7.14 -14.63
N ASP A 17 14.12 -7.36 -13.33
CA ASP A 17 13.65 -8.61 -12.74
C ASP A 17 12.12 -8.59 -12.69
N THR A 18 11.50 -9.42 -13.51
CA THR A 18 10.03 -9.46 -13.61
C THR A 18 9.40 -10.61 -12.83
N SER A 19 10.21 -11.37 -12.09
CA SER A 19 9.72 -12.57 -11.42
C SER A 19 8.65 -12.28 -10.36
N LYS A 20 8.63 -11.08 -9.81
CA LYS A 20 7.68 -10.68 -8.77
C LYS A 20 6.70 -9.63 -9.23
N ASP A 21 6.67 -9.32 -10.53
CA ASP A 21 5.84 -8.23 -11.04
C ASP A 21 4.36 -8.44 -10.74
N ASN A 22 3.84 -9.64 -10.94
CA ASN A 22 2.43 -9.93 -10.69
C ASN A 22 2.07 -9.71 -9.22
N LEU A 23 2.94 -10.15 -8.32
CA LEU A 23 2.73 -9.95 -6.89
C LEU A 23 2.76 -8.47 -6.55
N LEU A 24 3.76 -7.74 -7.04
CA LEU A 24 3.90 -6.32 -6.75
C LEU A 24 2.71 -5.52 -7.28
N LEU A 25 2.25 -5.83 -8.49
CA LEU A 25 1.08 -5.17 -9.05
C LEU A 25 -0.17 -5.42 -8.22
N LEU A 26 -0.32 -6.64 -7.70
CA LEU A 26 -1.45 -6.94 -6.83
C LEU A 26 -1.37 -6.13 -5.52
N LEU A 27 -0.19 -6.04 -4.93
CA LEU A 27 -0.02 -5.26 -3.70
C LEU A 27 -0.28 -3.78 -3.93
N ILE A 28 0.12 -3.25 -5.09
CA ILE A 28 -0.16 -1.87 -5.46
C ILE A 28 -1.65 -1.65 -5.58
N GLU A 29 -2.34 -2.56 -6.28
CA GLU A 29 -3.79 -2.47 -6.43
C GLU A 29 -4.50 -2.49 -5.08
N GLN A 30 -4.12 -3.41 -4.20
CA GLN A 30 -4.69 -3.49 -2.86
C GLN A 30 -4.45 -2.20 -2.08
N SER A 31 -3.25 -1.66 -2.16
CA SER A 31 -2.90 -0.43 -1.47
C SER A 31 -3.71 0.75 -1.99
N GLN A 32 -3.91 0.83 -3.30
CA GLN A 32 -4.73 1.87 -3.89
C GLN A 32 -6.17 1.79 -3.40
N ASN A 33 -6.73 0.58 -3.39
CA ASN A 33 -8.11 0.38 -2.94
C ASN A 33 -8.26 0.73 -1.46
N GLU A 34 -7.30 0.35 -0.63
CA GLU A 34 -7.32 0.70 0.79
C GLU A 34 -7.22 2.20 0.99
N PHE A 35 -6.35 2.85 0.23
CA PHE A 35 -6.19 4.29 0.30
C PHE A 35 -7.51 5.00 -0.02
N LEU A 36 -8.15 4.60 -1.11
CA LEU A 36 -9.40 5.23 -1.53
C LEU A 36 -10.49 5.01 -0.50
N ALA A 37 -10.59 3.81 0.04
CA ALA A 37 -11.61 3.48 1.03
C ALA A 37 -11.38 4.22 2.34
N TYR A 38 -10.15 4.23 2.83
CA TYR A 38 -9.84 4.88 4.10
C TYR A 38 -9.96 6.40 4.01
N CYS A 39 -9.52 6.96 2.89
CA CYS A 39 -9.48 8.41 2.71
C CYS A 39 -10.78 8.99 2.15
N ASN A 40 -11.77 8.16 1.86
CA ASN A 40 -13.04 8.59 1.25
C ASN A 40 -12.82 9.38 -0.04
N ARG A 41 -11.95 8.85 -0.91
CA ARG A 41 -11.59 9.52 -2.15
C ARG A 41 -11.90 8.61 -3.35
N ASP A 42 -12.11 9.24 -4.49
CA ASP A 42 -12.28 8.54 -5.76
C ASP A 42 -10.99 8.56 -6.59
N ASP A 43 -9.98 9.27 -6.11
CA ASP A 43 -8.73 9.45 -6.84
C ASP A 43 -7.53 9.27 -5.92
N VAL A 44 -6.39 8.93 -6.51
CA VAL A 44 -5.11 8.89 -5.81
C VAL A 44 -4.30 10.09 -6.30
N PRO A 45 -4.13 11.13 -5.47
CA PRO A 45 -3.32 12.28 -5.86
C PRO A 45 -1.86 11.86 -6.12
N ALA A 46 -1.22 12.51 -7.07
CA ALA A 46 0.17 12.20 -7.40
C ALA A 46 1.09 12.32 -6.18
N LEU A 47 0.84 13.29 -5.32
CA LEU A 47 1.67 13.47 -4.12
C LEU A 47 1.45 12.39 -3.07
N ALA A 48 0.40 11.60 -3.19
CA ALA A 48 0.15 10.47 -2.28
C ALA A 48 0.89 9.20 -2.70
N ALA A 49 1.63 9.23 -3.80
CA ALA A 49 2.34 8.05 -4.28
C ALA A 49 3.28 7.47 -3.23
N ASN A 50 3.94 8.31 -2.46
CA ASN A 50 4.85 7.84 -1.41
C ASN A 50 4.13 7.04 -0.34
N VAL A 51 2.91 7.43 -0.01
CA VAL A 51 2.09 6.70 0.95
C VAL A 51 1.78 5.31 0.41
N LEU A 52 1.41 5.23 -0.86
CA LEU A 52 1.14 3.93 -1.51
C LEU A 52 2.37 3.04 -1.50
N ILE A 53 3.54 3.61 -1.78
CA ILE A 53 4.79 2.85 -1.77
C ILE A 53 5.02 2.27 -0.39
N ASP A 54 4.87 3.06 0.66
CA ASP A 54 5.05 2.60 2.04
C ASP A 54 4.09 1.47 2.37
N MET A 55 2.83 1.59 1.95
CA MET A 55 1.84 0.54 2.17
C MET A 55 2.24 -0.76 1.47
N CYS A 56 2.71 -0.66 0.22
CA CYS A 56 3.15 -1.83 -0.53
C CYS A 56 4.34 -2.52 0.12
N ILE A 57 5.32 -1.75 0.58
CA ILE A 57 6.51 -2.29 1.20
C ILE A 57 6.16 -3.03 2.48
N ILE A 58 5.30 -2.45 3.30
CA ILE A 58 4.86 -3.09 4.53
C ILE A 58 4.15 -4.41 4.22
N LYS A 59 3.25 -4.41 3.25
CA LYS A 59 2.57 -5.64 2.84
C LYS A 59 3.54 -6.70 2.35
N TYR A 60 4.51 -6.29 1.54
CA TYR A 60 5.51 -7.22 1.00
C TYR A 60 6.32 -7.85 2.14
N ASN A 61 6.76 -7.03 3.08
CA ASN A 61 7.54 -7.52 4.21
C ASN A 61 6.73 -8.46 5.10
N LEU A 62 5.47 -8.15 5.33
CA LEU A 62 4.61 -8.99 6.14
C LEU A 62 4.34 -10.34 5.48
N MET A 63 4.24 -10.37 4.16
CA MET A 63 4.04 -11.62 3.42
C MET A 63 5.22 -12.56 3.55
N GLY A 64 6.40 -12.04 3.82
CA GLY A 64 7.59 -12.85 4.03
C GLY A 64 7.62 -13.54 5.38
N GLN A 65 6.70 -13.19 6.28
CA GLN A 65 6.64 -13.80 7.59
C GLN A 65 5.78 -15.05 7.58
N GLU A 66 6.22 -16.04 8.32
CA GLU A 66 5.54 -17.33 8.36
C GLU A 66 4.11 -17.18 8.88
N GLY A 67 3.17 -17.79 8.17
CA GLY A 67 1.76 -17.78 8.55
C GLY A 67 1.00 -16.52 8.19
N TYR A 68 1.68 -15.47 7.84
CA TYR A 68 1.01 -14.21 7.55
C TYR A 68 0.28 -14.24 6.20
N ALA A 69 0.85 -14.95 5.24
CA ALA A 69 0.27 -14.99 3.90
C ALA A 69 -1.14 -15.61 3.88
N SER A 70 -1.47 -16.43 4.86
CA SER A 70 -2.80 -17.04 4.97
C SER A 70 -3.82 -16.13 5.61
N THR A 71 -3.39 -15.01 6.18
CA THR A 71 -4.27 -14.08 6.85
C THR A 71 -4.78 -13.08 5.85
N SER A 72 -6.02 -13.22 5.44
CA SER A 72 -6.64 -12.20 4.60
C SER A 72 -6.98 -11.00 5.47
N PHE A 73 -6.71 -9.82 4.96
CA PHE A 73 -7.15 -8.60 5.63
C PHE A 73 -8.66 -8.49 5.44
N SER A 74 -9.39 -8.73 6.51
CA SER A 74 -10.85 -8.79 6.44
C SER A 74 -11.51 -7.43 6.34
N GLY A 75 -10.73 -6.35 6.47
CA GLY A 75 -11.26 -5.01 6.33
C GLY A 75 -10.18 -3.96 6.31
N VAL A 76 -10.52 -2.81 5.74
CA VAL A 76 -9.60 -1.68 5.63
C VAL A 76 -9.11 -1.23 7.00
N SER A 77 -10.02 -1.17 7.99
CA SER A 77 -9.66 -0.74 9.34
C SER A 77 -8.63 -1.65 9.99
N GLU A 78 -8.76 -2.95 9.80
CA GLU A 78 -7.82 -3.91 10.37
C GLU A 78 -6.44 -3.80 9.72
N THR A 79 -6.41 -3.63 8.40
CA THR A 79 -5.16 -3.45 7.67
C THR A 79 -4.45 -2.18 8.12
N ILE A 80 -5.19 -1.08 8.22
CA ILE A 80 -4.63 0.21 8.61
C ILE A 80 -4.09 0.15 10.05
N ALA A 81 -4.77 -0.56 10.94
CA ALA A 81 -4.33 -0.67 12.33
C ALA A 81 -2.96 -1.34 12.47
N ASN A 82 -2.54 -2.13 11.47
CA ASN A 82 -1.23 -2.78 11.48
C ASN A 82 -0.12 -1.90 10.94
N TYR A 83 -0.43 -0.72 10.43
CA TYR A 83 0.57 0.18 9.89
C TYR A 83 1.23 0.99 11.02
N PRO A 84 2.48 1.43 10.81
CA PRO A 84 3.13 2.31 11.78
C PRO A 84 2.35 3.61 11.97
N PRO A 85 2.39 4.19 13.17
CA PRO A 85 1.67 5.45 13.42
C PRO A 85 1.99 6.58 12.44
N GLN A 86 3.24 6.64 11.98
CA GLN A 86 3.64 7.68 11.03
C GLN A 86 2.92 7.53 9.70
N LEU A 87 2.74 6.29 9.25
CA LEU A 87 2.03 6.03 8.00
C LEU A 87 0.55 6.36 8.16
N ILE A 88 -0.03 6.01 9.30
CA ILE A 88 -1.43 6.35 9.58
C ILE A 88 -1.62 7.86 9.55
N LYS A 89 -0.68 8.60 10.12
CA LYS A 89 -0.71 10.07 10.08
C LYS A 89 -0.69 10.59 8.66
N SER A 90 0.16 10.01 7.81
CA SER A 90 0.23 10.40 6.40
C SER A 90 -1.08 10.10 5.68
N LEU A 91 -1.68 8.95 5.95
CA LEU A 91 -2.98 8.61 5.38
C LEU A 91 -4.06 9.60 5.80
N ASN A 92 -4.04 10.02 7.05
CA ASN A 92 -5.05 10.96 7.56
C ASN A 92 -4.97 12.33 6.89
N ARG A 93 -3.80 12.71 6.39
CA ARG A 93 -3.65 13.96 5.63
C ARG A 93 -4.49 13.96 4.35
N TRP A 94 -4.66 12.81 3.76
CA TRP A 94 -5.38 12.66 2.49
C TRP A 94 -6.84 12.34 2.67
N ARG A 95 -7.26 12.13 3.91
CA ARG A 95 -8.62 11.74 4.21
C ARG A 95 -9.58 12.90 4.03
N LYS A 96 -10.62 12.68 3.26
CA LYS A 96 -11.67 13.68 3.08
C LYS A 96 -12.77 13.46 4.11
N VAL A 97 -13.24 14.57 4.67
CA VAL A 97 -14.40 14.52 5.57
C VAL A 97 -15.64 14.27 4.73
N LYS A 98 -16.38 13.25 5.11
CA LYS A 98 -17.63 12.93 4.43
C LYS A 98 -18.72 13.80 5.01
N LEU A 99 -19.17 14.77 4.22
CA LEU A 99 -20.29 15.62 4.60
C LEU A 99 -21.60 14.92 4.22
N LEU A 100 -22.48 14.79 5.19
CA LEU A 100 -23.79 14.22 4.96
C LEU A 100 -24.79 15.28 4.59
#